data_2d09bfe23b2946babc5c2f277eb1ed39
#
_entry.id   2d09bfe23b2946babc5c2f277eb1ed39
#
_cell.length_a   1.000
_cell.length_b   1.000
_cell.length_c   1.000
_cell.angle_alpha   90.00
_cell.angle_beta   90.00
_cell.angle_gamma   90.00
#
_symmetry.space_group_name_H-M   'P 1'
#
loop_
_entity.id
_entity.type
_entity.pdbx_description
1 polymer ?
#
loop_
_entity_poly.entity_id
_entity_poly.type
_entity_poly.pdbx_seq_one_letter_code
_entity_poly.pdbx_strand_id
1 'polypeptide(L)'
;MIRIENLKKRFKKLQALDDINALFNKGQVISLIGPNGSGKTTLIKSILGMVKADEGSIYVNGQPINGDPSYRSQIGYMPQIGRYPDNMKVGQLFSMMKNIRKLPEQELDTDLLVKFNLVSIFEKPMRTLSGGTRQKVSAALAFYFNPDILILDEPTAGLDPLSSEILKEKIMQEKKKNKLILITSHILSDLDELTTDVMYLQEGKLIFLKDINTLRNETGEDKLGKAIARVMRGEKKEALWINEVLALKETEKIG
;
A
#
# COMPACT_ATOMS: atom_id res chain seq x y z
N MET A 1 13.56 -5.45 3.87
CA MET A 1 12.63 -4.43 4.43
C MET A 1 11.56 -5.06 5.30
N ILE A 2 10.50 -5.66 4.76
CA ILE A 2 9.50 -6.36 5.59
C ILE A 2 9.48 -7.82 5.18
N ARG A 3 9.62 -8.72 6.16
CA ARG A 3 9.50 -10.17 5.97
C ARG A 3 8.39 -10.69 6.89
N ILE A 4 7.51 -11.49 6.33
CA ILE A 4 6.35 -12.07 7.00
C ILE A 4 6.46 -13.58 6.88
N GLU A 5 6.37 -14.29 8.00
CA GLU A 5 6.53 -15.74 8.07
C GLU A 5 5.35 -16.37 8.81
N ASN A 6 4.64 -17.26 8.12
CA ASN A 6 3.54 -18.09 8.63
C ASN A 6 2.50 -17.31 9.44
N LEU A 7 2.20 -16.06 9.02
CA LEU A 7 1.38 -15.14 9.78
C LEU A 7 -0.08 -15.59 9.78
N LYS A 8 -0.63 -15.81 10.97
CA LYS A 8 -2.04 -16.14 11.17
C LYS A 8 -2.72 -15.17 12.13
N LYS A 9 -3.97 -14.84 11.82
CA LYS A 9 -4.82 -14.02 12.69
C LYS A 9 -6.27 -14.44 12.59
N ARG A 10 -6.86 -14.73 13.73
CA ARG A 10 -8.28 -15.04 13.88
C ARG A 10 -8.98 -14.00 14.76
N PHE A 11 -10.17 -13.60 14.37
CA PHE A 11 -11.09 -12.83 15.19
C PHE A 11 -12.33 -13.67 15.48
N LYS A 12 -12.44 -14.21 16.68
CA LYS A 12 -13.51 -15.15 17.07
C LYS A 12 -13.55 -16.34 16.08
N LYS A 13 -14.57 -16.41 15.23
CA LYS A 13 -14.75 -17.49 14.24
C LYS A 13 -14.14 -17.15 12.86
N LEU A 14 -13.78 -15.87 12.61
CA LEU A 14 -13.26 -15.42 11.32
C LEU A 14 -11.73 -15.58 11.27
N GLN A 15 -11.22 -16.40 10.34
CA GLN A 15 -9.81 -16.44 9.98
C GLN A 15 -9.52 -15.25 9.07
N ALA A 16 -8.89 -14.20 9.63
CA ALA A 16 -8.62 -12.96 8.88
C ALA A 16 -7.29 -13.01 8.12
N LEU A 17 -6.31 -13.76 8.62
CA LEU A 17 -5.05 -14.09 7.92
C LEU A 17 -4.74 -15.56 8.19
N ASP A 18 -4.40 -16.30 7.14
CA ASP A 18 -4.15 -17.74 7.17
C ASP A 18 -2.85 -18.06 6.42
N ASP A 19 -1.79 -18.26 7.18
CA ASP A 19 -0.46 -18.67 6.71
C ASP A 19 0.16 -17.72 5.65
N ILE A 20 0.14 -16.41 5.94
CA ILE A 20 0.74 -15.42 5.04
C ILE A 20 2.25 -15.47 5.14
N ASN A 21 2.89 -15.70 3.99
CA ASN A 21 4.33 -15.66 3.80
C ASN A 21 4.67 -14.65 2.70
N ALA A 22 5.45 -13.60 3.01
CA ALA A 22 5.77 -12.55 2.05
C ALA A 22 7.11 -11.87 2.37
N LEU A 23 7.78 -11.40 1.32
CA LEU A 23 8.99 -10.58 1.41
C LEU A 23 8.80 -9.31 0.59
N PHE A 24 8.96 -8.16 1.22
CA PHE A 24 8.86 -6.85 0.61
C PHE A 24 10.22 -6.16 0.67
N ASN A 25 10.73 -5.72 -0.47
CA ASN A 25 12.07 -5.16 -0.61
C ASN A 25 12.03 -3.65 -0.84
N LYS A 26 13.20 -3.00 -0.67
CA LYS A 26 13.38 -1.59 -1.08
C LYS A 26 13.09 -1.42 -2.56
N GLY A 27 12.55 -0.26 -2.92
CA GLY A 27 12.23 0.09 -4.30
C GLY A 27 10.94 -0.51 -4.85
N GLN A 28 10.29 -1.42 -4.12
CA GLN A 28 9.00 -1.96 -4.53
C GLN A 28 7.85 -1.02 -4.15
N VAL A 29 6.93 -0.86 -5.10
CA VAL A 29 5.59 -0.32 -4.86
C VAL A 29 4.61 -1.48 -5.00
N ILE A 30 4.15 -1.98 -3.86
CA ILE A 30 3.32 -3.17 -3.78
C ILE A 30 1.86 -2.76 -3.66
N SER A 31 1.09 -3.09 -4.68
CA SER A 31 -0.37 -2.95 -4.64
C SER A 31 -0.99 -4.15 -3.94
N LEU A 32 -1.53 -3.90 -2.75
CA LEU A 32 -2.24 -4.90 -1.94
C LEU A 32 -3.71 -4.92 -2.34
N ILE A 33 -4.11 -5.94 -3.07
CA ILE A 33 -5.42 -6.07 -3.72
C ILE A 33 -6.17 -7.28 -3.20
N GLY A 34 -7.49 -7.23 -3.29
CA GLY A 34 -8.39 -8.32 -2.91
C GLY A 34 -9.78 -7.79 -2.54
N PRO A 35 -10.80 -8.63 -2.49
CA PRO A 35 -12.16 -8.26 -2.12
C PRO A 35 -12.25 -7.73 -0.69
N ASN A 36 -13.39 -7.12 -0.35
CA ASN A 36 -13.66 -6.73 1.03
C ASN A 36 -13.64 -7.97 1.94
N GLY A 37 -13.01 -7.84 3.11
CA GLY A 37 -12.84 -8.96 4.02
C GLY A 37 -11.69 -9.91 3.69
N SER A 38 -10.89 -9.67 2.63
CA SER A 38 -9.77 -10.55 2.24
C SER A 38 -8.58 -10.52 3.20
N GLY A 39 -8.55 -9.62 4.19
CA GLY A 39 -7.47 -9.53 5.17
C GLY A 39 -6.51 -8.35 5.00
N LYS A 40 -6.65 -7.50 3.96
CA LYS A 40 -5.74 -6.37 3.68
C LYS A 40 -5.50 -5.46 4.89
N THR A 41 -6.57 -4.93 5.47
CA THR A 41 -6.48 -4.04 6.64
C THR A 41 -5.92 -4.77 7.86
N THR A 42 -6.21 -6.06 8.02
CA THR A 42 -5.63 -6.87 9.11
C THR A 42 -4.14 -7.03 8.92
N LEU A 43 -3.68 -7.31 7.70
CA LEU A 43 -2.26 -7.42 7.36
C LEU A 43 -1.52 -6.09 7.62
N ILE A 44 -2.05 -4.97 7.13
CA ILE A 44 -1.49 -3.63 7.38
C ILE A 44 -1.40 -3.38 8.89
N LYS A 45 -2.48 -3.59 9.63
CA LYS A 45 -2.50 -3.38 11.09
C LYS A 45 -1.55 -4.33 11.83
N SER A 46 -1.32 -5.55 11.32
CA SER A 46 -0.33 -6.46 11.88
C SER A 46 1.09 -5.97 11.65
N ILE A 47 1.42 -5.47 10.44
CA ILE A 47 2.71 -4.84 10.13
C ILE A 47 2.94 -3.61 11.03
N LEU A 48 1.90 -2.80 11.26
CA LEU A 48 1.97 -1.64 12.15
C LEU A 48 1.99 -2.00 13.64
N GLY A 49 1.86 -3.29 14.00
CA GLY A 49 1.78 -3.75 15.39
C GLY A 49 0.53 -3.27 16.14
N MET A 50 -0.51 -2.86 15.39
CA MET A 50 -1.83 -2.50 15.92
C MET A 50 -2.72 -3.72 16.15
N VAL A 51 -2.41 -4.82 15.46
CA VAL A 51 -3.04 -6.14 15.63
C VAL A 51 -1.93 -7.13 15.90
N LYS A 52 -2.02 -7.83 17.04
CA LYS A 52 -1.10 -8.91 17.38
C LYS A 52 -1.51 -10.17 16.61
N ALA A 53 -0.57 -10.77 15.89
CA ALA A 53 -0.75 -12.07 15.27
C ALA A 53 -0.97 -13.17 16.33
N ASP A 54 -1.68 -14.22 15.96
CA ASP A 54 -1.86 -15.39 16.82
C ASP A 54 -0.69 -16.39 16.63
N GLU A 55 -0.20 -16.49 15.37
CA GLU A 55 0.97 -17.28 14.99
C GLU A 55 1.81 -16.53 13.98
N GLY A 56 3.06 -16.96 13.79
CA GLY A 56 4.00 -16.41 12.83
C GLY A 56 4.72 -15.16 13.32
N SER A 57 5.52 -14.58 12.45
CA SER A 57 6.39 -13.44 12.78
C SER A 57 6.46 -12.43 11.65
N ILE A 58 6.64 -11.16 12.03
CA ILE A 58 6.90 -10.06 11.10
C ILE A 58 8.24 -9.43 11.49
N TYR A 59 9.07 -9.16 10.50
CA TYR A 59 10.36 -8.51 10.65
C TYR A 59 10.40 -7.24 9.81
N VAL A 60 10.92 -6.18 10.38
CA VAL A 60 11.21 -4.91 9.69
C VAL A 60 12.71 -4.68 9.76
N ASN A 61 13.37 -4.56 8.60
CA ASN A 61 14.83 -4.44 8.50
C ASN A 61 15.60 -5.51 9.29
N GLY A 62 15.09 -6.75 9.26
CA GLY A 62 15.70 -7.91 9.93
C GLY A 62 15.40 -8.03 11.42
N GLN A 63 14.74 -7.04 12.03
CA GLN A 63 14.35 -7.06 13.43
C GLN A 63 12.88 -7.48 13.60
N PRO A 64 12.56 -8.41 14.51
CA PRO A 64 11.18 -8.79 14.77
C PRO A 64 10.43 -7.61 15.41
N ILE A 65 9.17 -7.39 15.01
CA ILE A 65 8.36 -6.29 15.54
C ILE A 65 7.76 -6.57 16.92
N ASN A 66 8.05 -7.72 17.51
CA ASN A 66 7.47 -8.18 18.76
C ASN A 66 8.03 -7.38 19.95
N GLY A 67 7.21 -6.50 20.52
CA GLY A 67 7.46 -5.81 21.79
C GLY A 67 8.13 -4.44 21.71
N ASP A 68 8.94 -4.15 20.70
CA ASP A 68 9.56 -2.84 20.53
C ASP A 68 8.84 -2.02 19.45
N PRO A 69 8.23 -0.87 19.78
CA PRO A 69 7.56 -0.02 18.82
C PRO A 69 8.51 0.87 17.99
N SER A 70 9.82 0.87 18.24
CA SER A 70 10.81 1.77 17.62
C SER A 70 10.84 1.66 16.09
N TYR A 71 10.61 0.46 15.52
CA TYR A 71 10.54 0.23 14.08
C TYR A 71 9.48 1.11 13.37
N ARG A 72 8.44 1.55 14.11
CA ARG A 72 7.40 2.45 13.58
C ARG A 72 7.95 3.81 13.18
N SER A 73 9.12 4.21 13.71
CA SER A 73 9.81 5.44 13.29
C SER A 73 10.20 5.41 11.81
N GLN A 74 10.39 4.23 11.24
CA GLN A 74 10.75 4.02 9.84
C GLN A 74 9.52 3.94 8.92
N ILE A 75 8.30 3.96 9.48
CA ILE A 75 7.06 3.80 8.72
C ILE A 75 6.25 5.09 8.73
N GLY A 76 5.89 5.56 7.53
CA GLY A 76 4.83 6.54 7.30
C GLY A 76 3.53 5.82 7.00
N TYR A 77 2.48 6.13 7.73
CA TYR A 77 1.19 5.49 7.56
C TYR A 77 0.10 6.51 7.25
N MET A 78 -0.59 6.31 6.15
CA MET A 78 -1.79 7.03 5.78
C MET A 78 -2.99 6.07 5.88
N PRO A 79 -3.83 6.17 6.92
CA PRO A 79 -5.03 5.34 7.04
C PRO A 79 -6.12 5.76 6.06
N GLN A 80 -6.99 4.86 5.68
CA GLN A 80 -8.17 5.14 4.85
C GLN A 80 -9.03 6.27 5.42
N ILE A 81 -9.21 6.31 6.74
CA ILE A 81 -9.89 7.39 7.46
C ILE A 81 -8.97 7.88 8.58
N GLY A 82 -8.39 9.05 8.39
CA GLY A 82 -7.59 9.72 9.42
C GLY A 82 -8.48 10.19 10.59
N ARG A 83 -8.27 9.60 11.77
CA ARG A 83 -8.94 10.01 13.01
C ARG A 83 -7.96 10.79 13.86
N TYR A 84 -8.27 12.04 14.08
CA TYR A 84 -7.47 12.98 14.87
C TYR A 84 -8.34 13.63 15.95
N PRO A 85 -7.76 14.13 17.05
CA PRO A 85 -8.52 14.84 18.06
C PRO A 85 -9.28 16.05 17.45
N ASP A 86 -10.58 16.08 17.62
CA ASP A 86 -11.47 17.04 16.94
C ASP A 86 -11.11 18.51 17.17
N ASN A 87 -10.72 18.84 18.40
CA ASN A 87 -10.39 20.22 18.79
C ASN A 87 -8.92 20.61 18.52
N MET A 88 -8.07 19.65 18.10
CA MET A 88 -6.67 19.92 17.79
C MET A 88 -6.58 20.71 16.48
N LYS A 89 -5.80 21.77 16.46
CA LYS A 89 -5.49 22.52 15.24
C LYS A 89 -4.53 21.72 14.35
N VAL A 90 -4.60 21.94 13.04
CA VAL A 90 -3.71 21.27 12.08
C VAL A 90 -2.24 21.47 12.44
N GLY A 91 -1.83 22.71 12.70
CA GLY A 91 -0.45 23.02 13.09
C GLY A 91 -0.02 22.33 14.39
N GLN A 92 -0.92 22.24 15.38
CA GLN A 92 -0.65 21.52 16.64
C GLN A 92 -0.42 20.01 16.40
N LEU A 93 -1.16 19.42 15.45
CA LEU A 93 -0.97 18.00 15.09
C LEU A 93 0.43 17.76 14.54
N PHE A 94 0.90 18.57 13.59
CA PHE A 94 2.27 18.47 13.05
C PHE A 94 3.33 18.71 14.13
N SER A 95 3.15 19.73 14.98
CA SER A 95 4.07 20.02 16.10
C SER A 95 4.13 18.87 17.10
N MET A 96 2.99 18.31 17.46
CA MET A 96 2.92 17.14 18.35
C MET A 96 3.66 15.95 17.77
N MET A 97 3.44 15.62 16.50
CA MET A 97 4.10 14.52 15.83
C MET A 97 5.62 14.76 15.71
N LYS A 98 6.07 15.99 15.43
CA LYS A 98 7.47 16.37 15.44
C LYS A 98 8.10 16.15 16.81
N ASN A 99 7.43 16.56 17.89
CA ASN A 99 7.92 16.37 19.26
C ASN A 99 8.05 14.88 19.64
N ILE A 100 7.12 14.04 19.17
CA ILE A 100 7.17 12.58 19.40
C ILE A 100 8.36 11.96 18.66
N ARG A 101 8.58 12.35 17.39
CA ARG A 101 9.63 11.79 16.53
C ARG A 101 11.02 12.34 16.84
N LYS A 102 11.14 13.54 17.42
CA LYS A 102 12.39 14.22 17.78
C LYS A 102 13.36 14.37 16.61
N LEU A 103 12.87 14.53 15.39
CA LEU A 103 13.70 14.73 14.20
C LEU A 103 14.02 16.23 14.03
N PRO A 104 15.22 16.56 13.55
CA PRO A 104 15.59 17.92 13.20
C PRO A 104 14.78 18.41 11.98
N GLU A 105 14.58 19.73 11.88
CA GLU A 105 13.75 20.34 10.82
C GLU A 105 14.24 20.03 9.40
N GLN A 106 15.54 19.91 9.23
CA GLN A 106 16.19 19.64 7.94
C GLN A 106 15.83 18.24 7.37
N GLU A 107 15.40 17.32 8.22
CA GLU A 107 14.99 15.97 7.83
C GLU A 107 13.49 15.85 7.51
N LEU A 108 12.73 16.94 7.72
CA LEU A 108 11.28 16.94 7.49
C LEU A 108 10.96 17.16 6.01
N ASP A 109 10.08 16.34 5.48
CA ASP A 109 9.54 16.48 4.14
C ASP A 109 8.28 17.36 4.17
N THR A 110 8.43 18.61 3.76
CA THR A 110 7.33 19.61 3.76
C THR A 110 6.65 19.75 2.39
N ASP A 111 7.03 18.97 1.40
CA ASP A 111 6.53 19.10 0.02
C ASP A 111 4.99 19.08 -0.06
N LEU A 112 4.34 18.10 0.57
CA LEU A 112 2.87 18.03 0.58
C LEU A 112 2.22 19.11 1.45
N LEU A 113 2.90 19.66 2.47
CA LEU A 113 2.38 20.82 3.20
C LEU A 113 2.24 22.03 2.28
N VAL A 114 3.22 22.24 1.42
CA VAL A 114 3.23 23.35 0.46
C VAL A 114 2.25 23.07 -0.68
N LYS A 115 2.34 21.94 -1.34
CA LYS A 115 1.52 21.60 -2.52
C LYS A 115 0.01 21.54 -2.22
N PHE A 116 -0.37 21.10 -1.02
CA PHE A 116 -1.76 21.10 -0.56
C PHE A 116 -2.18 22.39 0.14
N ASN A 117 -1.29 23.39 0.21
CA ASN A 117 -1.51 24.65 0.91
C ASN A 117 -2.00 24.47 2.36
N LEU A 118 -1.47 23.47 3.08
CA LEU A 118 -1.94 23.15 4.44
C LEU A 118 -1.52 24.19 5.49
N VAL A 119 -0.44 24.93 5.22
CA VAL A 119 0.03 25.99 6.13
C VAL A 119 -1.05 27.05 6.34
N SER A 120 -1.83 27.40 5.30
CA SER A 120 -2.91 28.37 5.37
C SER A 120 -4.06 27.99 6.31
N ILE A 121 -4.12 26.70 6.70
CA ILE A 121 -5.18 26.19 7.59
C ILE A 121 -4.61 25.66 8.92
N PHE A 122 -3.37 25.98 9.27
CA PHE A 122 -2.74 25.50 10.52
C PHE A 122 -3.52 25.86 11.77
N GLU A 123 -4.21 27.00 11.77
CA GLU A 123 -5.04 27.46 12.88
C GLU A 123 -6.43 26.82 12.93
N LYS A 124 -6.84 26.06 11.89
CA LYS A 124 -8.17 25.44 11.87
C LYS A 124 -8.20 24.17 12.69
N PRO A 125 -9.22 23.95 13.55
CA PRO A 125 -9.42 22.69 14.24
C PRO A 125 -9.78 21.56 13.26
N MET A 126 -9.31 20.34 13.55
CA MET A 126 -9.54 19.16 12.69
C MET A 126 -11.02 18.89 12.42
N ARG A 127 -11.91 19.14 13.38
CA ARG A 127 -13.37 18.97 13.21
C ARG A 127 -14.00 19.86 12.14
N THR A 128 -13.37 20.98 11.81
CA THR A 128 -13.90 21.94 10.81
C THR A 128 -13.48 21.61 9.39
N LEU A 129 -12.60 20.64 9.20
CA LEU A 129 -12.09 20.26 7.89
C LEU A 129 -13.06 19.33 7.18
N SER A 130 -13.19 19.50 5.85
CA SER A 130 -13.86 18.54 4.99
C SER A 130 -13.11 17.19 4.99
N GLY A 131 -13.77 16.11 4.54
CA GLY A 131 -13.15 14.80 4.39
C GLY A 131 -11.89 14.85 3.52
N GLY A 132 -11.97 15.47 2.34
CA GLY A 132 -10.82 15.62 1.45
C GLY A 132 -9.67 16.43 2.06
N THR A 133 -9.97 17.48 2.82
CA THR A 133 -8.93 18.25 3.52
C THR A 133 -8.26 17.42 4.63
N ARG A 134 -9.03 16.63 5.39
CA ARG A 134 -8.45 15.68 6.37
C ARG A 134 -7.57 14.64 5.69
N GLN A 135 -7.97 14.18 4.50
CA GLN A 135 -7.19 13.23 3.71
C GLN A 135 -5.85 13.86 3.27
N LYS A 136 -5.85 15.13 2.83
CA LYS A 136 -4.61 15.89 2.53
C LYS A 136 -3.70 16.01 3.75
N VAL A 137 -4.24 16.32 4.94
CA VAL A 137 -3.48 16.34 6.19
C VAL A 137 -2.90 14.97 6.51
N SER A 138 -3.69 13.89 6.35
CA SER A 138 -3.27 12.52 6.59
C SER A 138 -2.13 12.10 5.64
N ALA A 139 -2.26 12.44 4.35
CA ALA A 139 -1.22 12.24 3.36
C ALA A 139 0.08 12.98 3.77
N ALA A 140 -0.02 14.30 4.01
CA ALA A 140 1.16 15.07 4.39
C ALA A 140 1.88 14.49 5.62
N LEU A 141 1.15 14.07 6.65
CA LEU A 141 1.73 13.44 7.85
C LEU A 141 2.45 12.12 7.55
N ALA A 142 1.94 11.30 6.63
CA ALA A 142 2.57 10.03 6.29
C ALA A 142 3.96 10.23 5.67
N PHE A 143 4.16 11.30 4.90
CA PHE A 143 5.44 11.61 4.25
C PHE A 143 6.34 12.53 5.10
N TYR A 144 5.78 13.27 6.05
CA TYR A 144 6.43 14.38 6.76
C TYR A 144 7.77 14.03 7.40
N PHE A 145 7.93 12.81 7.89
CA PHE A 145 9.16 12.33 8.54
C PHE A 145 10.10 11.58 7.60
N ASN A 146 9.93 11.72 6.30
CA ASN A 146 10.75 11.10 5.27
C ASN A 146 11.04 9.60 5.51
N PRO A 147 10.02 8.78 5.84
CA PRO A 147 10.20 7.39 6.24
C PRO A 147 10.73 6.52 5.09
N ASP A 148 11.43 5.42 5.42
CA ASP A 148 11.90 4.42 4.44
C ASP A 148 10.77 3.53 3.92
N ILE A 149 9.70 3.39 4.69
CA ILE A 149 8.54 2.56 4.38
C ILE A 149 7.28 3.42 4.42
N LEU A 150 6.49 3.37 3.36
CA LEU A 150 5.20 4.02 3.28
C LEU A 150 4.09 2.96 3.19
N ILE A 151 3.07 3.10 4.02
CA ILE A 151 1.85 2.28 3.95
C ILE A 151 0.68 3.23 3.73
N LEU A 152 0.06 3.16 2.56
CA LEU A 152 -0.96 4.08 2.10
C LEU A 152 -2.27 3.31 1.87
N ASP A 153 -3.22 3.49 2.78
CA ASP A 153 -4.50 2.78 2.73
C ASP A 153 -5.55 3.65 2.02
N GLU A 154 -5.84 3.35 0.76
CA GLU A 154 -6.71 4.09 -0.15
C GLU A 154 -6.36 5.60 -0.26
N PRO A 155 -5.13 5.94 -0.63
CA PRO A 155 -4.61 7.30 -0.48
C PRO A 155 -5.33 8.35 -1.32
N THR A 156 -5.90 8.00 -2.48
CA THR A 156 -6.61 8.92 -3.38
C THR A 156 -8.09 9.07 -3.05
N ALA A 157 -8.63 8.19 -2.18
CA ALA A 157 -10.05 8.21 -1.85
C ALA A 157 -10.47 9.56 -1.21
N GLY A 158 -11.49 10.20 -1.79
CA GLY A 158 -12.03 11.48 -1.29
C GLY A 158 -11.18 12.72 -1.58
N LEU A 159 -10.08 12.58 -2.33
CA LEU A 159 -9.33 13.71 -2.86
C LEU A 159 -9.99 14.24 -4.15
N ASP A 160 -9.85 15.54 -4.39
CA ASP A 160 -10.13 16.13 -5.69
C ASP A 160 -9.08 15.67 -6.74
N PRO A 161 -9.38 15.77 -8.05
CA PRO A 161 -8.48 15.27 -9.09
C PRO A 161 -7.07 15.86 -9.03
N LEU A 162 -6.93 17.18 -8.80
CA LEU A 162 -5.62 17.83 -8.70
C LEU A 162 -4.82 17.30 -7.52
N SER A 163 -5.46 17.16 -6.37
CA SER A 163 -4.80 16.64 -5.16
C SER A 163 -4.41 15.17 -5.29
N SER A 164 -5.22 14.40 -6.02
CA SER A 164 -4.91 13.01 -6.36
C SER A 164 -3.64 12.92 -7.20
N GLU A 165 -3.52 13.75 -8.25
CA GLU A 165 -2.31 13.79 -9.09
C GLU A 165 -1.08 14.24 -8.30
N ILE A 166 -1.18 15.29 -7.47
CA ILE A 166 -0.08 15.73 -6.60
C ILE A 166 0.40 14.57 -5.70
N LEU A 167 -0.52 13.78 -5.15
CA LEU A 167 -0.16 12.65 -4.29
C LEU A 167 0.49 11.52 -5.09
N LYS A 168 0.00 11.20 -6.29
CA LYS A 168 0.60 10.21 -7.19
C LYS A 168 2.03 10.61 -7.58
N GLU A 169 2.24 11.87 -7.97
CA GLU A 169 3.58 12.41 -8.24
C GLU A 169 4.50 12.24 -7.03
N LYS A 170 3.99 12.52 -5.82
CA LYS A 170 4.77 12.34 -4.59
C LYS A 170 5.15 10.88 -4.38
N ILE A 171 4.24 9.94 -4.56
CA ILE A 171 4.50 8.50 -4.48
C ILE A 171 5.58 8.10 -5.49
N MET A 172 5.50 8.59 -6.74
CA MET A 172 6.51 8.33 -7.77
C MET A 172 7.90 8.89 -7.41
N GLN A 173 7.97 10.06 -6.78
CA GLN A 173 9.22 10.62 -6.27
C GLN A 173 9.83 9.73 -5.17
N GLU A 174 9.02 9.22 -4.23
CA GLU A 174 9.49 8.35 -3.16
C GLU A 174 9.92 6.97 -3.68
N LYS A 175 9.24 6.44 -4.72
CA LYS A 175 9.68 5.25 -5.47
C LYS A 175 11.09 5.44 -6.04
N LYS A 176 11.37 6.60 -6.69
CA LYS A 176 12.70 6.90 -7.23
C LYS A 176 13.79 6.98 -6.14
N LYS A 177 13.42 7.27 -4.89
CA LYS A 177 14.32 7.24 -3.73
C LYS A 177 14.53 5.83 -3.17
N ASN A 178 14.09 4.79 -3.88
CA ASN A 178 14.25 3.39 -3.49
C ASN A 178 13.55 3.01 -2.17
N LYS A 179 12.44 3.67 -1.83
CA LYS A 179 11.63 3.35 -0.66
C LYS A 179 10.72 2.15 -0.91
N LEU A 180 10.31 1.47 0.14
CA LEU A 180 9.25 0.47 0.08
C LEU A 180 7.90 1.16 0.27
N ILE A 181 6.96 0.93 -0.65
CA ILE A 181 5.63 1.52 -0.59
C ILE A 181 4.58 0.42 -0.72
N LEU A 182 3.70 0.29 0.27
CA LEU A 182 2.51 -0.55 0.21
C LEU A 182 1.30 0.33 -0.02
N ILE A 183 0.49 0.02 -1.02
CA ILE A 183 -0.71 0.80 -1.37
C ILE A 183 -1.91 -0.15 -1.46
N THR A 184 -3.01 0.20 -0.80
CA THR A 184 -4.32 -0.37 -1.13
C THR A 184 -5.11 0.61 -1.98
N SER A 185 -5.90 0.13 -2.91
CA SER A 185 -6.88 0.93 -3.64
C SER A 185 -7.99 0.06 -4.19
N HIS A 186 -9.20 0.60 -4.23
CA HIS A 186 -10.32 0.03 -4.98
C HIS A 186 -10.34 0.52 -6.43
N ILE A 187 -9.59 1.58 -6.75
CA ILE A 187 -9.47 2.14 -8.10
C ILE A 187 -8.17 1.62 -8.71
N LEU A 188 -8.26 0.50 -9.42
CA LEU A 188 -7.08 -0.19 -9.97
C LEU A 188 -6.35 0.64 -11.03
N SER A 189 -7.04 1.52 -11.75
CA SER A 189 -6.42 2.43 -12.71
C SER A 189 -5.43 3.41 -12.08
N ASP A 190 -5.65 3.81 -10.82
CA ASP A 190 -4.73 4.69 -10.10
C ASP A 190 -3.40 3.99 -9.76
N LEU A 191 -3.41 2.66 -9.76
CA LEU A 191 -2.26 1.83 -9.43
C LEU A 191 -1.43 1.43 -10.66
N ASP A 192 -1.97 1.51 -11.87
CA ASP A 192 -1.31 1.03 -13.09
C ASP A 192 0.10 1.58 -13.30
N GLU A 193 0.30 2.89 -13.02
CA GLU A 193 1.57 3.58 -13.21
C GLU A 193 2.49 3.50 -11.99
N LEU A 194 1.92 3.32 -10.81
CA LEU A 194 2.65 3.32 -9.54
C LEU A 194 3.28 1.97 -9.24
N THR A 195 2.55 0.89 -9.55
CA THR A 195 2.81 -0.48 -9.08
C THR A 195 4.05 -1.10 -9.73
N THR A 196 4.88 -1.73 -8.91
CA THR A 196 5.92 -2.67 -9.38
C THR A 196 5.51 -4.11 -9.15
N ASP A 197 4.82 -4.38 -8.05
CA ASP A 197 4.43 -5.72 -7.61
C ASP A 197 2.97 -5.73 -7.14
N VAL A 198 2.32 -6.85 -7.35
CA VAL A 198 0.91 -7.05 -6.95
C VAL A 198 0.84 -8.18 -5.94
N MET A 199 0.30 -7.86 -4.77
CA MET A 199 -0.06 -8.82 -3.74
C MET A 199 -1.57 -9.02 -3.74
N TYR A 200 -2.05 -10.21 -4.08
CA TYR A 200 -3.47 -10.52 -4.10
C TYR A 200 -3.86 -11.40 -2.93
N LEU A 201 -4.76 -10.89 -2.09
CA LEU A 201 -5.32 -11.60 -0.94
C LEU A 201 -6.77 -11.99 -1.20
N GLN A 202 -7.13 -13.19 -0.80
CA GLN A 202 -8.51 -13.69 -0.82
C GLN A 202 -8.75 -14.59 0.40
N GLU A 203 -9.84 -14.34 1.13
CA GLU A 203 -10.24 -15.13 2.30
C GLU A 203 -9.11 -15.34 3.33
N GLY A 204 -8.32 -14.30 3.57
CA GLY A 204 -7.20 -14.34 4.50
C GLY A 204 -5.94 -15.02 3.97
N LYS A 205 -5.92 -15.52 2.74
CA LYS A 205 -4.78 -16.21 2.12
C LYS A 205 -4.09 -15.35 1.08
N LEU A 206 -2.78 -15.51 0.98
CA LEU A 206 -1.99 -14.98 -0.13
C LEU A 206 -2.15 -15.88 -1.34
N ILE A 207 -2.83 -15.40 -2.37
CA ILE A 207 -3.00 -16.15 -3.62
C ILE A 207 -1.75 -16.00 -4.49
N PHE A 208 -1.23 -14.78 -4.62
CA PHE A 208 0.06 -14.52 -5.25
C PHE A 208 0.67 -13.18 -4.80
N LEU A 209 1.99 -13.10 -4.92
CA LEU A 209 2.80 -11.88 -4.89
C LEU A 209 3.69 -11.94 -6.13
N LYS A 210 3.45 -11.05 -7.10
CA LYS A 210 4.13 -11.08 -8.41
C LYS A 210 4.50 -9.68 -8.88
N ASP A 211 5.61 -9.60 -9.59
CA ASP A 211 5.94 -8.45 -10.42
C ASP A 211 4.84 -8.16 -11.44
N ILE A 212 4.56 -6.87 -11.68
CA ILE A 212 3.46 -6.45 -12.55
C ILE A 212 3.65 -6.88 -14.01
N ASN A 213 4.91 -6.91 -14.51
CA ASN A 213 5.17 -7.31 -15.89
C ASN A 213 4.99 -8.82 -16.04
N THR A 214 5.40 -9.60 -15.03
CA THR A 214 5.12 -11.04 -14.96
C THR A 214 3.61 -11.29 -15.02
N LEU A 215 2.83 -10.55 -14.21
CA LEU A 215 1.37 -10.68 -14.18
C LEU A 215 0.74 -10.31 -15.54
N ARG A 216 1.19 -9.22 -16.17
CA ARG A 216 0.75 -8.79 -17.51
C ARG A 216 1.09 -9.85 -18.57
N ASN A 217 2.29 -10.41 -18.54
CA ASN A 217 2.71 -11.45 -19.47
C ASN A 217 1.89 -12.73 -19.31
N GLU A 218 1.65 -13.18 -18.08
CA GLU A 218 0.85 -14.38 -17.79
C GLU A 218 -0.62 -14.22 -18.20
N THR A 219 -1.15 -13.01 -18.10
CA THR A 219 -2.56 -12.75 -18.42
C THR A 219 -2.76 -12.24 -19.85
N GLY A 220 -1.75 -11.68 -20.49
CA GLY A 220 -1.85 -11.01 -21.78
C GLY A 220 -2.62 -9.67 -21.71
N GLU A 221 -2.71 -9.08 -20.52
CA GLU A 221 -3.46 -7.86 -20.28
C GLU A 221 -2.52 -6.71 -19.84
N ASP A 222 -2.60 -5.57 -20.51
CA ASP A 222 -1.76 -4.40 -20.18
C ASP A 222 -2.24 -3.67 -18.93
N LYS A 223 -3.57 -3.63 -18.71
CA LYS A 223 -4.17 -2.93 -17.57
C LYS A 223 -4.27 -3.84 -16.36
N LEU A 224 -3.77 -3.39 -15.21
CA LEU A 224 -3.76 -4.12 -13.95
C LEU A 224 -5.17 -4.66 -13.58
N GLY A 225 -6.21 -3.85 -13.74
CA GLY A 225 -7.58 -4.26 -13.44
C GLY A 225 -8.06 -5.45 -14.28
N LYS A 226 -7.70 -5.47 -15.58
CA LYS A 226 -8.02 -6.60 -16.46
C LYS A 226 -7.20 -7.83 -16.12
N ALA A 227 -5.89 -7.66 -15.87
CA ALA A 227 -5.01 -8.75 -15.46
C ALA A 227 -5.53 -9.45 -14.20
N ILE A 228 -5.90 -8.69 -13.18
CA ILE A 228 -6.46 -9.24 -11.94
C ILE A 228 -7.80 -9.92 -12.19
N ALA A 229 -8.72 -9.30 -12.95
CA ALA A 229 -10.00 -9.91 -13.27
C ALA A 229 -9.84 -11.28 -13.96
N ARG A 230 -8.84 -11.41 -14.83
CA ARG A 230 -8.53 -12.67 -15.52
C ARG A 230 -8.00 -13.74 -14.56
N VAL A 231 -7.10 -13.36 -13.66
CA VAL A 231 -6.63 -14.27 -12.60
C VAL A 231 -7.79 -14.72 -11.70
N MET A 232 -8.69 -13.78 -11.31
CA MET A 232 -9.84 -14.11 -10.46
C MET A 232 -10.83 -15.08 -11.11
N ARG A 233 -10.95 -15.07 -12.44
CA ARG A 233 -11.78 -16.02 -13.20
C ARG A 233 -11.13 -17.39 -13.36
N GLY A 234 -9.89 -17.57 -12.93
CA GLY A 234 -9.12 -18.81 -13.13
C GLY A 234 -8.67 -19.02 -14.58
N GLU A 235 -8.82 -18.00 -15.42
CA GLU A 235 -8.39 -18.00 -16.81
C GLU A 235 -6.87 -17.83 -16.87
N LYS A 236 -6.12 -18.91 -16.58
CA LYS A 236 -4.71 -18.99 -16.98
C LYS A 236 -4.67 -19.10 -18.50
N LYS A 237 -3.67 -18.47 -19.13
CA LYS A 237 -3.45 -18.55 -20.58
C LYS A 237 -3.59 -19.99 -21.10
N GLU A 238 -4.74 -20.38 -21.56
CA GLU A 238 -4.87 -21.41 -22.59
C GLU A 238 -4.27 -20.91 -23.93
N ALA A 239 -4.08 -19.59 -24.06
CA ALA A 239 -3.64 -18.95 -25.30
C ALA A 239 -2.21 -19.31 -25.76
N LEU A 240 -1.29 -19.67 -24.87
CA LEU A 240 0.05 -20.16 -25.30
C LEU A 240 -0.04 -21.57 -25.85
N TRP A 241 -0.87 -22.42 -25.25
CA TRP A 241 -1.01 -23.80 -25.66
C TRP A 241 -1.75 -23.92 -27.01
N ILE A 242 -2.81 -23.10 -27.22
CA ILE A 242 -3.55 -23.05 -28.50
C ILE A 242 -2.66 -22.55 -29.62
N ASN A 243 -1.85 -21.50 -29.40
CA ASN A 243 -0.93 -20.97 -30.42
C ASN A 243 0.23 -21.93 -30.71
N GLU A 244 0.77 -22.62 -29.72
CA GLU A 244 1.77 -23.67 -29.94
C GLU A 244 1.18 -24.89 -30.69
N VAL A 245 -0.03 -25.31 -30.34
CA VAL A 245 -0.72 -26.40 -31.03
C VAL A 245 -1.13 -26.03 -32.45
N LEU A 246 -1.53 -24.75 -32.68
CA LEU A 246 -1.84 -24.25 -34.04
C LEU A 246 -0.56 -24.13 -34.89
N ALA A 247 0.55 -23.64 -34.31
CA ALA A 247 1.84 -23.56 -34.99
C ALA A 247 2.39 -24.94 -35.33
N LEU A 248 2.22 -25.94 -34.48
CA LEU A 248 2.61 -27.35 -34.76
C LEU A 248 1.75 -27.96 -35.87
N LYS A 249 0.46 -27.65 -35.93
CA LYS A 249 -0.44 -28.14 -37.01
C LYS A 249 -0.20 -27.47 -38.36
N GLU A 250 0.35 -26.26 -38.41
CA GLU A 250 0.75 -25.60 -39.67
C GLU A 250 2.07 -26.16 -40.21
N THR A 251 2.98 -26.58 -39.35
CA THR A 251 4.23 -27.23 -39.76
C THR A 251 4.04 -28.69 -40.27
N GLU A 252 3.00 -29.40 -39.83
CA GLU A 252 2.66 -30.74 -40.33
C GLU A 252 1.90 -30.74 -41.68
N LYS A 253 1.46 -29.58 -42.18
CA LYS A 253 0.77 -29.49 -43.50
C LYS A 253 1.67 -29.10 -44.65
N ILE A 254 2.97 -28.86 -44.38
CA ILE A 254 3.97 -28.45 -45.41
C ILE A 254 5.06 -29.51 -45.60
N GLY A 255 4.87 -30.74 -45.07
CA GLY A 255 5.76 -31.88 -45.22
C GLY A 255 5.14 -32.94 -46.16
#